data_7fa4f86596aaff807168aabf335fee4f
#
_entry.id   7fa4f86596aaff807168aabf335fee4f
#
_cell.length_a   1.000
_cell.length_b   1.000
_cell.length_c   1.000
_cell.angle_alpha   90.00
_cell.angle_beta   90.00
_cell.angle_gamma   90.00
#
_symmetry.space_group_name_H-M   'P 1'
#
loop_
_entity.id
_entity.type
_entity.pdbx_description
1 polymer ?
#
loop_
_entity_poly.entity_id
_entity_poly.type
_entity_poly.pdbx_seq_one_letter_code
_entity_poly.pdbx_strand_id
1 'polypeptide(L)'
;DLRKFTMGQGLGWPDSAILIENGFSVADGRYKTLHRMLDARRFDLYPRAYWQIIGEWSWMKDQAPGIVVSPDVALYYPQPIYFFFSPHHPELRNAVQIGLERAYANGMLLDLLKSHPDTAPSFNEINLRNIRIIRGTNRKLPEKSHQSMIYYGIFE
;
A
#
# COMPACT_ATOMS: atom_id res chain seq x y z
N ASP A 1 20.16 -6.32 -2.81
CA ASP A 1 19.60 -5.80 -1.54
C ASP A 1 19.05 -4.39 -1.79
N LEU A 2 17.75 -4.19 -1.60
CA LEU A 2 17.09 -2.89 -1.80
C LEU A 2 17.49 -1.83 -0.76
N ARG A 3 18.14 -2.21 0.35
CA ARG A 3 18.61 -1.25 1.37
C ARG A 3 19.72 -0.30 0.90
N LYS A 4 20.28 -0.59 -0.27
CA LYS A 4 21.27 0.29 -0.92
C LYS A 4 20.63 1.53 -1.57
N PHE A 5 19.31 1.52 -1.75
CA PHE A 5 18.55 2.54 -2.44
C PHE A 5 17.74 3.38 -1.45
N THR A 6 17.55 4.64 -1.79
CA THR A 6 16.69 5.56 -1.05
C THR A 6 15.25 5.46 -1.55
N MET A 7 14.31 5.37 -0.63
CA MET A 7 12.88 5.30 -0.94
C MET A 7 12.20 6.65 -0.71
N GLY A 8 11.44 7.11 -1.70
CA GLY A 8 10.58 8.28 -1.55
C GLY A 8 9.29 7.94 -0.82
N GLN A 9 8.85 8.82 0.08
CA GLN A 9 7.57 8.70 0.78
C GLN A 9 6.87 10.04 0.98
N GLY A 10 5.57 10.01 1.19
CA GLY A 10 4.81 11.21 1.49
C GLY A 10 5.12 11.74 2.88
N LEU A 11 5.32 13.05 2.98
CA LEU A 11 5.59 13.71 4.25
C LEU A 11 4.50 13.38 5.28
N GLY A 12 4.91 12.83 6.42
CA GLY A 12 4.02 12.41 7.50
C GLY A 12 3.31 11.07 7.27
N TRP A 13 3.62 10.34 6.22
CA TRP A 13 3.08 9.00 6.03
C TRP A 13 3.70 8.00 7.00
N PRO A 14 2.90 7.09 7.57
CA PRO A 14 3.41 6.07 8.50
C PRO A 14 4.42 5.11 7.85
N ASP A 15 4.35 4.95 6.54
CA ASP A 15 5.27 4.14 5.73
C ASP A 15 6.72 4.54 5.94
N SER A 16 7.03 5.85 6.06
CA SER A 16 8.38 6.34 6.30
C SER A 16 8.99 5.70 7.54
N ALA A 17 8.24 5.68 8.65
CA ALA A 17 8.72 5.09 9.90
C ALA A 17 8.90 3.57 9.79
N ILE A 18 7.97 2.88 9.10
CA ILE A 18 8.04 1.43 8.88
C ILE A 18 9.28 1.08 8.03
N LEU A 19 9.52 1.80 6.95
CA LEU A 19 10.66 1.56 6.08
C LEU A 19 11.99 1.80 6.79
N ILE A 20 12.11 2.90 7.55
CA ILE A 20 13.31 3.20 8.36
C ILE A 20 13.58 2.08 9.37
N GLU A 21 12.52 1.59 10.06
CA GLU A 21 12.63 0.50 11.03
C GLU A 21 13.10 -0.82 10.40
N ASN A 22 12.82 -1.02 9.10
CA ASN A 22 13.28 -2.16 8.32
C ASN A 22 14.64 -1.92 7.63
N GLY A 23 15.34 -0.84 7.97
CA GLY A 23 16.71 -0.55 7.53
C GLY A 23 16.81 0.11 6.15
N PHE A 24 15.74 0.72 5.66
CA PHE A 24 15.76 1.50 4.42
C PHE A 24 16.05 2.97 4.68
N SER A 25 16.75 3.62 3.75
CA SER A 25 16.83 5.07 3.69
C SER A 25 15.56 5.66 3.09
N VAL A 26 15.03 6.73 3.67
CA VAL A 26 13.79 7.37 3.22
C VAL A 26 14.00 8.86 2.98
N ALA A 27 13.46 9.36 1.88
CA ALA A 27 13.37 10.77 1.54
C ALA A 27 11.89 11.18 1.47
N ASP A 28 11.47 12.05 2.37
CA ASP A 28 10.09 12.53 2.40
C ASP A 28 9.86 13.70 1.44
N GLY A 29 8.69 13.72 0.83
CA GLY A 29 8.27 14.77 -0.08
C GLY A 29 6.76 14.98 -0.10
N ARG A 30 6.32 16.06 -0.74
CA ARG A 30 4.89 16.29 -0.95
C ARG A 30 4.36 15.30 -1.99
N TYR A 31 3.25 14.61 -1.70
CA TYR A 31 2.65 13.59 -2.59
C TYR A 31 2.60 14.02 -4.06
N LYS A 32 2.09 15.23 -4.34
CA LYS A 32 1.93 15.75 -5.71
C LYS A 32 3.26 15.93 -6.48
N THR A 33 4.41 15.83 -5.82
CA THR A 33 5.72 16.06 -6.43
C THR A 33 6.63 14.83 -6.41
N LEU A 34 6.26 13.77 -5.68
CA LEU A 34 7.12 12.60 -5.47
C LEU A 34 7.50 11.92 -6.79
N HIS A 35 6.57 11.75 -7.73
CA HIS A 35 6.85 11.15 -9.03
C HIS A 35 7.90 11.96 -9.82
N ARG A 36 7.82 13.29 -9.82
CA ARG A 36 8.83 14.15 -10.45
C ARG A 36 10.18 14.13 -9.72
N MET A 37 10.15 13.94 -8.40
CA MET A 37 11.38 13.79 -7.61
C MET A 37 12.07 12.46 -7.94
N LEU A 38 11.31 11.37 -8.12
CA LEU A 38 11.82 10.08 -8.57
C LEU A 38 12.44 10.21 -9.97
N ASP A 39 11.74 10.79 -10.92
CA ASP A 39 12.21 11.02 -12.29
C ASP A 39 13.49 11.86 -12.31
N ALA A 40 13.57 12.89 -11.45
CA ALA A 40 14.76 13.72 -11.23
C ALA A 40 15.84 13.02 -10.38
N ARG A 41 15.74 11.73 -10.08
CA ARG A 41 16.69 10.92 -9.30
C ARG A 41 17.04 11.49 -7.91
N ARG A 42 16.08 12.14 -7.25
CA ARG A 42 16.25 12.63 -5.87
C ARG A 42 16.14 11.50 -4.84
N PHE A 43 15.58 10.37 -5.23
CA PHE A 43 15.57 9.08 -4.58
C PHE A 43 15.39 8.00 -5.67
N ASP A 44 15.55 6.73 -5.31
CA ASP A 44 15.68 5.65 -6.28
C ASP A 44 14.40 4.85 -6.48
N LEU A 45 13.60 4.69 -5.43
CA LEU A 45 12.40 3.86 -5.40
C LEU A 45 11.24 4.64 -4.79
N TYR A 46 10.03 4.40 -5.29
CA TYR A 46 8.81 4.97 -4.75
C TYR A 46 7.78 3.87 -4.50
N PRO A 47 7.78 3.28 -3.28
CA PRO A 47 6.80 2.26 -2.92
C PRO A 47 5.38 2.83 -2.90
N ARG A 48 4.46 2.13 -3.58
CA ARG A 48 3.04 2.44 -3.62
C ARG A 48 2.24 1.18 -3.32
N ALA A 49 1.03 1.36 -2.78
CA ALA A 49 0.16 0.23 -2.52
C ALA A 49 -0.18 -0.50 -3.83
N TYR A 50 -0.17 -1.82 -3.78
CA TYR A 50 -0.45 -2.69 -4.92
C TYR A 50 -1.70 -2.28 -5.70
N TRP A 51 -2.79 -2.00 -4.99
CA TRP A 51 -4.07 -1.64 -5.62
C TRP A 51 -4.14 -0.23 -6.19
N GLN A 52 -3.15 0.63 -5.94
CA GLN A 52 -3.12 2.02 -6.40
C GLN A 52 -2.14 2.25 -7.54
N ILE A 53 -1.07 1.45 -7.60
CA ILE A 53 0.13 1.78 -8.39
C ILE A 53 -0.15 1.97 -9.87
N ILE A 54 -0.96 1.13 -10.50
CA ILE A 54 -1.24 1.24 -11.95
C ILE A 54 -2.14 2.44 -12.24
N GLY A 55 -3.17 2.66 -11.43
CA GLY A 55 -4.02 3.84 -11.54
C GLY A 55 -3.24 5.14 -11.36
N GLU A 56 -2.36 5.20 -10.37
CA GLU A 56 -1.48 6.36 -10.16
C GLU A 56 -0.47 6.54 -11.30
N TRP A 57 0.17 5.47 -11.76
CA TRP A 57 1.14 5.52 -12.85
C TRP A 57 0.51 6.01 -14.16
N SER A 58 -0.74 5.67 -14.43
CA SER A 58 -1.43 6.07 -15.67
C SER A 58 -1.45 7.59 -15.89
N TRP A 59 -1.55 8.38 -14.82
CA TRP A 59 -1.51 9.84 -14.90
C TRP A 59 -0.12 10.44 -14.58
N MET A 60 0.74 9.71 -13.88
CA MET A 60 2.11 10.15 -13.54
C MET A 60 3.05 10.06 -14.73
N LYS A 61 2.91 9.05 -15.60
CA LYS A 61 3.83 8.75 -16.69
C LYS A 61 4.04 9.92 -17.66
N ASP A 62 3.02 10.74 -17.88
CA ASP A 62 3.12 11.90 -18.77
C ASP A 62 3.93 13.05 -18.13
N GLN A 63 3.99 13.12 -16.80
CA GLN A 63 4.72 14.14 -16.05
C GLN A 63 6.12 13.69 -15.61
N ALA A 64 6.38 12.40 -15.64
CA ALA A 64 7.61 11.76 -15.22
C ALA A 64 7.89 10.53 -16.12
N PRO A 65 8.25 10.73 -17.39
CA PRO A 65 8.33 9.66 -18.38
C PRO A 65 9.47 8.65 -18.14
N GLY A 66 10.43 9.01 -17.30
CA GLY A 66 11.54 8.11 -16.92
C GLY A 66 11.20 7.08 -15.86
N ILE A 67 10.03 7.16 -15.22
CA ILE A 67 9.64 6.19 -14.18
C ILE A 67 8.93 4.97 -14.78
N VAL A 68 9.16 3.82 -14.16
CA VAL A 68 8.53 2.55 -14.54
C VAL A 68 8.01 1.83 -13.30
N VAL A 69 6.95 1.04 -13.46
CA VAL A 69 6.49 0.11 -12.43
C VAL A 69 7.36 -1.14 -12.50
N SER A 70 7.98 -1.53 -11.38
CA SER A 70 8.79 -2.76 -11.32
C SER A 70 7.88 -3.99 -11.38
N PRO A 71 8.10 -4.92 -12.33
CA PRO A 71 7.34 -6.16 -12.41
C PRO A 71 7.91 -7.28 -11.50
N ASP A 72 9.09 -7.08 -10.90
CA ASP A 72 9.88 -8.18 -10.35
C ASP A 72 9.93 -8.22 -8.82
N VAL A 73 9.61 -7.11 -8.15
CA VAL A 73 9.77 -7.00 -6.69
C VAL A 73 8.66 -6.19 -6.04
N ALA A 74 8.22 -6.68 -4.88
CA ALA A 74 7.29 -5.96 -4.01
C ALA A 74 7.78 -5.98 -2.55
N LEU A 75 7.40 -4.95 -1.80
CA LEU A 75 7.55 -4.91 -0.35
C LEU A 75 6.24 -5.33 0.31
N TYR A 76 6.31 -6.16 1.33
CA TYR A 76 5.19 -6.50 2.17
C TYR A 76 5.52 -6.15 3.62
N TYR A 77 4.68 -5.37 4.24
CA TYR A 77 4.67 -5.11 5.69
C TYR A 77 3.24 -4.88 6.16
N PRO A 78 2.91 -5.28 7.41
CA PRO A 78 1.58 -5.07 7.95
C PRO A 78 1.27 -3.59 8.13
N GLN A 79 0.24 -3.09 7.44
CA GLN A 79 -0.25 -1.70 7.58
C GLN A 79 -1.76 -1.68 7.36
N PRO A 80 -2.54 -2.00 8.40
CA PRO A 80 -3.99 -2.01 8.30
C PRO A 80 -4.56 -0.59 8.19
N ILE A 81 -5.67 -0.47 7.49
CA ILE A 81 -6.48 0.74 7.42
C ILE A 81 -7.67 0.56 8.35
N TYR A 82 -7.93 1.55 9.21
CA TYR A 82 -9.00 1.52 10.20
C TYR A 82 -10.04 2.60 9.94
N PHE A 83 -11.29 2.28 10.24
CA PHE A 83 -12.33 3.28 10.42
C PHE A 83 -12.30 3.81 11.86
N PHE A 84 -12.35 5.12 12.00
CA PHE A 84 -12.50 5.78 13.29
C PHE A 84 -13.95 6.22 13.48
N PHE A 85 -14.49 5.97 14.65
CA PHE A 85 -15.86 6.31 15.03
C PHE A 85 -15.87 7.22 16.24
N SER A 86 -16.84 8.15 16.27
CA SER A 86 -17.12 8.90 17.49
C SER A 86 -17.58 7.93 18.61
N PRO A 87 -17.13 8.12 19.84
CA PRO A 87 -17.61 7.31 20.99
C PRO A 87 -19.11 7.44 21.22
N HIS A 88 -19.76 8.48 20.66
CA HIS A 88 -21.19 8.69 20.74
C HIS A 88 -22.02 7.85 19.75
N HIS A 89 -21.37 7.08 18.87
CA HIS A 89 -22.04 6.26 17.84
C HIS A 89 -21.56 4.81 17.86
N PRO A 90 -21.72 4.09 18.99
CA PRO A 90 -21.29 2.69 19.10
C PRO A 90 -22.07 1.75 18.17
N GLU A 91 -23.33 2.08 17.90
CA GLU A 91 -24.20 1.34 16.96
C GLU A 91 -23.65 1.37 15.51
N LEU A 92 -23.18 2.55 15.07
CA LEU A 92 -22.55 2.71 13.75
C LEU A 92 -21.25 1.90 13.66
N ARG A 93 -20.41 1.97 14.68
CA ARG A 93 -19.19 1.16 14.76
C ARG A 93 -19.50 -0.33 14.62
N ASN A 94 -20.48 -0.82 15.37
CA ASN A 94 -20.85 -2.24 15.35
C ASN A 94 -21.43 -2.64 14.00
N ALA A 95 -22.27 -1.80 13.38
CA ALA A 95 -22.85 -2.07 12.07
C ALA A 95 -21.76 -2.17 10.97
N VAL A 96 -20.79 -1.24 10.98
CA VAL A 96 -19.67 -1.25 10.02
C VAL A 96 -18.76 -2.45 10.25
N GLN A 97 -18.45 -2.78 11.50
CA GLN A 97 -17.64 -3.96 11.83
C GLN A 97 -18.28 -5.24 11.27
N ILE A 98 -19.56 -5.49 11.59
CA ILE A 98 -20.30 -6.67 11.09
C ILE A 98 -20.37 -6.65 9.56
N GLY A 99 -20.59 -5.49 8.96
CA GLY A 99 -20.63 -5.32 7.50
C GLY A 99 -19.32 -5.71 6.83
N LEU A 100 -18.19 -5.25 7.36
CA LEU A 100 -16.85 -5.56 6.86
C LEU A 100 -16.50 -7.04 7.03
N GLU A 101 -16.79 -7.62 8.19
CA GLU A 101 -16.58 -9.07 8.44
C GLU A 101 -17.37 -9.94 7.44
N ARG A 102 -18.63 -9.58 7.16
CA ARG A 102 -19.44 -10.25 6.16
C ARG A 102 -18.92 -10.06 4.73
N ALA A 103 -18.57 -8.83 4.38
CA ALA A 103 -18.05 -8.49 3.05
C ALA A 103 -16.72 -9.19 2.76
N TYR A 104 -15.92 -9.39 3.81
CA TYR A 104 -14.71 -10.19 3.71
C TYR A 104 -15.02 -11.67 3.53
N ALA A 105 -15.84 -12.23 4.41
CA ALA A 105 -16.16 -13.66 4.43
C ALA A 105 -16.82 -14.16 3.14
N ASN A 106 -17.60 -13.32 2.47
CA ASN A 106 -18.29 -13.67 1.21
C ASN A 106 -17.56 -13.21 -0.06
N GLY A 107 -16.35 -12.62 0.07
CA GLY A 107 -15.53 -12.18 -1.07
C GLY A 107 -15.91 -10.82 -1.66
N MET A 108 -16.99 -10.18 -1.21
CA MET A 108 -17.48 -8.89 -1.75
C MET A 108 -16.43 -7.79 -1.72
N LEU A 109 -15.58 -7.77 -0.68
CA LEU A 109 -14.54 -6.76 -0.53
C LEU A 109 -13.44 -6.93 -1.60
N LEU A 110 -13.07 -8.17 -1.90
CA LEU A 110 -12.11 -8.48 -2.97
C LEU A 110 -12.71 -8.19 -4.35
N ASP A 111 -13.97 -8.54 -4.55
CA ASP A 111 -14.69 -8.26 -5.80
C ASP A 111 -14.81 -6.75 -6.06
N LEU A 112 -15.07 -5.97 -5.00
CA LEU A 112 -15.05 -4.52 -5.08
C LEU A 112 -13.69 -3.99 -5.55
N LEU A 113 -12.60 -4.46 -4.94
CA LEU A 113 -11.24 -4.03 -5.33
C LEU A 113 -10.92 -4.43 -6.77
N LYS A 114 -11.36 -5.59 -7.22
CA LYS A 114 -11.14 -6.08 -8.60
C LYS A 114 -12.00 -5.38 -9.65
N SER A 115 -13.11 -4.79 -9.26
CA SER A 115 -14.08 -4.16 -10.19
C SER A 115 -14.05 -2.63 -10.17
N HIS A 116 -13.54 -2.01 -9.08
CA HIS A 116 -13.52 -0.56 -8.99
C HIS A 116 -12.53 0.06 -9.99
N PRO A 117 -12.88 1.13 -10.72
CA PRO A 117 -12.05 1.72 -11.78
C PRO A 117 -10.63 2.10 -11.34
N ASP A 118 -10.46 2.57 -10.11
CA ASP A 118 -9.14 3.02 -9.60
C ASP A 118 -8.24 1.87 -9.18
N THR A 119 -8.78 0.69 -8.85
CA THR A 119 -8.01 -0.43 -8.31
C THR A 119 -7.92 -1.63 -9.27
N ALA A 120 -8.96 -1.85 -10.09
CA ALA A 120 -9.02 -2.95 -11.05
C ALA A 120 -7.80 -3.05 -11.98
N PRO A 121 -7.23 -1.95 -12.50
CA PRO A 121 -6.04 -2.03 -13.37
C PRO A 121 -4.87 -2.75 -12.72
N SER A 122 -4.62 -2.53 -11.43
CA SER A 122 -3.54 -3.21 -10.71
C SER A 122 -3.75 -4.72 -10.61
N PHE A 123 -4.99 -5.17 -10.39
CA PHE A 123 -5.31 -6.60 -10.34
C PHE A 123 -5.20 -7.28 -11.71
N ASN A 124 -5.41 -6.54 -12.80
CA ASN A 124 -5.36 -7.08 -14.15
C ASN A 124 -3.93 -7.12 -14.73
N GLU A 125 -3.09 -6.14 -14.36
CA GLU A 125 -1.78 -5.93 -14.99
C GLU A 125 -0.62 -6.53 -14.17
N ILE A 126 -0.77 -6.64 -12.83
CA ILE A 126 0.29 -7.13 -11.96
C ILE A 126 0.03 -8.57 -11.52
N ASN A 127 0.90 -9.48 -11.93
CA ASN A 127 0.86 -10.87 -11.48
C ASN A 127 1.73 -11.08 -10.23
N LEU A 128 1.12 -10.97 -9.06
CA LEU A 128 1.83 -11.11 -7.78
C LEU A 128 2.44 -12.51 -7.54
N ARG A 129 1.99 -13.55 -8.25
CA ARG A 129 2.56 -14.91 -8.12
C ARG A 129 4.00 -15.01 -8.59
N ASN A 130 4.40 -14.13 -9.50
CA ASN A 130 5.75 -14.12 -10.10
C ASN A 130 6.66 -13.05 -9.50
N ILE A 131 6.15 -12.26 -8.53
CA ILE A 131 6.90 -11.17 -7.91
C ILE A 131 7.69 -11.68 -6.69
N ARG A 132 8.95 -11.29 -6.61
CA ARG A 132 9.76 -11.50 -5.40
C ARG A 132 9.29 -10.58 -4.28
N ILE A 133 8.75 -11.16 -3.21
CA ILE A 133 8.27 -10.41 -2.06
C ILE A 133 9.39 -10.26 -1.01
N ILE A 134 9.71 -9.02 -0.65
CA ILE A 134 10.59 -8.68 0.45
C ILE A 134 9.70 -8.35 1.65
N ARG A 135 9.81 -9.16 2.71
CA ARG A 135 8.98 -9.02 3.91
C ARG A 135 9.65 -8.12 4.94
N GLY A 136 8.89 -7.15 5.43
CA GLY A 136 9.21 -6.27 6.53
C GLY A 136 8.26 -6.46 7.71
N THR A 137 8.57 -5.80 8.81
CA THR A 137 7.77 -5.79 10.04
C THR A 137 7.26 -4.39 10.33
N ASN A 138 6.16 -4.29 11.08
CA ASN A 138 5.69 -3.05 11.69
C ASN A 138 5.57 -3.26 13.20
N ARG A 139 6.61 -2.91 13.94
CA ARG A 139 6.68 -3.10 15.40
C ARG A 139 5.76 -2.18 16.19
N LYS A 140 5.25 -1.12 15.54
CA LYS A 140 4.30 -0.19 16.16
C LYS A 140 2.86 -0.70 16.10
N LEU A 141 2.63 -1.78 15.37
CA LEU A 141 1.30 -2.37 15.27
C LEU A 141 0.98 -3.11 16.58
N PRO A 142 -0.15 -2.80 17.26
CA PRO A 142 -0.56 -3.53 18.45
C PRO A 142 -0.75 -5.03 18.17
N GLU A 143 -0.40 -5.90 19.11
CA GLU A 143 -0.49 -7.35 18.96
C GLU A 143 -1.91 -7.81 18.56
N LYS A 144 -2.94 -7.21 19.15
CA LYS A 144 -4.35 -7.46 18.79
C LYS A 144 -4.65 -7.17 17.31
N SER A 145 -3.94 -6.24 16.69
CA SER A 145 -4.12 -5.92 15.28
C SER A 145 -3.53 -6.99 14.37
N HIS A 146 -2.48 -7.70 14.78
CA HIS A 146 -1.95 -8.84 14.03
C HIS A 146 -2.94 -9.99 13.95
N GLN A 147 -3.72 -10.21 15.01
CA GLN A 147 -4.73 -11.29 15.08
C GLN A 147 -5.99 -10.97 14.27
N SER A 148 -6.31 -9.70 14.09
CA SER A 148 -7.49 -9.23 13.35
C SER A 148 -7.23 -8.82 11.92
N MET A 149 -5.97 -8.93 11.46
CA MET A 149 -5.62 -8.56 10.09
C MET A 149 -6.27 -9.51 9.10
N ILE A 150 -7.16 -8.95 8.33
CA ILE A 150 -7.78 -9.59 7.18
C ILE A 150 -6.75 -9.58 6.06
N TYR A 151 -6.16 -10.73 5.79
CA TYR A 151 -5.30 -10.93 4.64
C TYR A 151 -6.18 -11.39 3.47
N TYR A 152 -6.24 -10.60 2.42
CA TYR A 152 -6.62 -11.20 1.15
C TYR A 152 -5.48 -12.13 0.76
N GLY A 153 -5.76 -13.40 0.54
CA GLY A 153 -4.79 -14.41 0.11
C GLY A 153 -4.18 -14.13 -1.28
N ILE A 154 -3.79 -12.88 -1.49
CA ILE A 154 -3.19 -12.39 -2.74
C ILE A 154 -1.79 -12.99 -2.93
N PHE A 155 -1.22 -13.51 -1.84
CA PHE A 155 0.14 -14.04 -1.79
C PHE A 155 0.20 -15.55 -1.45
N GLU A 156 -0.94 -16.24 -1.41
CA GLU A 156 -1.01 -17.70 -1.23
C GLU A 156 -1.10 -18.43 -2.60
#